data_ddd87d4679761d13e77c24ec39a9079c
#
_entry.id   ddd87d4679761d13e77c24ec39a9079c
#
_cell.length_a   1.000
_cell.length_b   1.000
_cell.length_c   1.000
_cell.angle_alpha   90.00
_cell.angle_beta   90.00
_cell.angle_gamma   90.00
#
_symmetry.space_group_name_H-M   'P 1'
#
loop_
_entity.id
_entity.type
_entity.pdbx_description
1 polymer ?
#
loop_
_entity_poly.entity_id
_entity_poly.type
_entity_poly.pdbx_seq_one_letter_code
_entity_poly.pdbx_strand_id
1 'polypeptide(L)'
;MEVVAPRTEDEVRAHLAAGKLVEGLQHMSPEYLKGIRRILTVSADTELVSAPAYLRAAAHAPALNNFGSAVSIIQDELAHAHIGYRLLGDLGVDMPALIYEREASAFKYPYAFDIPLDSWYELVLANALYDQAGFVLLSDVHQSSTFGPWKRALAKVDKEETFHLRHGRTWVKKFAADPDHKAKLQSSLDWMFILTLEWFGLPDAQKRHGIQLEYGFKGKTNDELRQDWMGHVVPFMDEVGLRVPAHFDEASQRYVIDCPFPQQFDSEKKEWGGVEIGWDEVMVRWKGRGPMNETYVAKLQKGYRG
;
A
#
# COMPACT_ATOMS: atom_id res chain seq x y z
N MET A 1 26.19 12.22 -24.17
CA MET A 1 26.13 11.25 -23.03
C MET A 1 26.70 9.94 -23.52
N GLU A 2 27.82 9.51 -22.95
CA GLU A 2 28.35 8.19 -23.21
C GLU A 2 27.32 7.13 -22.82
N VAL A 3 26.95 6.27 -23.74
CA VAL A 3 26.04 5.15 -23.45
C VAL A 3 26.85 4.13 -22.65
N VAL A 4 26.75 4.19 -21.34
CA VAL A 4 27.36 3.18 -20.47
C VAL A 4 26.64 1.86 -20.73
N ALA A 5 27.36 0.83 -21.11
CA ALA A 5 26.81 -0.50 -21.32
C ALA A 5 26.19 -1.01 -19.99
N PRO A 6 24.98 -1.63 -20.01
CA PRO A 6 24.37 -2.18 -18.82
C PRO A 6 25.26 -3.29 -18.24
N ARG A 7 25.26 -3.42 -16.91
CA ARG A 7 25.97 -4.52 -16.24
C ARG A 7 25.32 -5.87 -16.54
N THR A 8 26.09 -6.92 -16.44
CA THR A 8 25.57 -8.29 -16.40
C THR A 8 24.90 -8.58 -15.06
N GLU A 9 24.05 -9.59 -14.99
CA GLU A 9 23.42 -10.02 -13.75
C GLU A 9 24.45 -10.42 -12.69
N ASP A 10 25.53 -11.11 -13.09
CA ASP A 10 26.59 -11.54 -12.18
C ASP A 10 27.37 -10.36 -11.60
N GLU A 11 27.62 -9.32 -12.39
CA GLU A 11 28.26 -8.09 -11.93
C GLU A 11 27.38 -7.34 -10.91
N VAL A 12 26.06 -7.32 -11.12
CA VAL A 12 25.12 -6.73 -10.14
C VAL A 12 25.12 -7.56 -8.86
N ARG A 13 25.01 -8.89 -8.95
CA ARG A 13 25.06 -9.77 -7.77
C ARG A 13 26.36 -9.60 -6.98
N ALA A 14 27.50 -9.55 -7.67
CA ALA A 14 28.79 -9.32 -7.03
C ALA A 14 28.88 -7.94 -6.36
N HIS A 15 28.29 -6.89 -6.98
CA HIS A 15 28.21 -5.55 -6.41
C HIS A 15 27.39 -5.53 -5.11
N LEU A 16 26.24 -6.18 -5.11
CA LEU A 16 25.36 -6.29 -3.94
C LEU A 16 25.98 -7.16 -2.85
N ALA A 17 26.60 -8.28 -3.19
CA ALA A 17 27.30 -9.14 -2.24
C ALA A 17 28.47 -8.44 -1.53
N ALA A 18 29.06 -7.42 -2.19
CA ALA A 18 30.07 -6.53 -1.59
C ALA A 18 29.46 -5.44 -0.68
N GLY A 19 28.15 -5.47 -0.39
CA GLY A 19 27.44 -4.49 0.44
C GLY A 19 27.28 -3.12 -0.20
N LYS A 20 27.43 -3.00 -1.53
CA LYS A 20 27.35 -1.73 -2.24
C LYS A 20 25.92 -1.48 -2.74
N LEU A 21 25.47 -0.23 -2.66
CA LEU A 21 24.18 0.19 -3.19
C LEU A 21 24.26 0.47 -4.69
N VAL A 22 23.17 0.23 -5.38
CA VAL A 22 22.95 0.63 -6.77
C VAL A 22 22.51 2.10 -6.77
N GLU A 23 23.32 2.97 -7.36
CA GLU A 23 23.10 4.42 -7.32
C GLU A 23 22.52 5.00 -8.62
N GLY A 24 22.49 4.22 -9.70
CA GLY A 24 21.96 4.68 -10.98
C GLY A 24 22.10 3.63 -12.08
N LEU A 25 21.67 3.98 -13.28
CA LEU A 25 21.60 3.08 -14.45
C LEU A 25 22.93 2.37 -14.76
N GLN A 26 24.07 3.05 -14.52
CA GLN A 26 25.41 2.49 -14.74
C GLN A 26 25.75 1.28 -13.83
N HIS A 27 24.95 1.05 -12.80
CA HIS A 27 25.14 -0.08 -11.87
C HIS A 27 24.08 -1.18 -12.07
N MET A 28 23.19 -1.05 -13.06
CA MET A 28 22.05 -1.93 -13.24
C MET A 28 22.24 -2.90 -14.40
N SER A 29 21.75 -4.11 -14.20
CA SER A 29 21.42 -5.05 -15.27
C SER A 29 20.02 -4.79 -15.80
N PRO A 30 19.64 -5.32 -16.97
CA PRO A 30 18.29 -5.20 -17.50
C PRO A 30 17.23 -5.76 -16.55
N GLU A 31 17.52 -6.85 -15.84
CA GLU A 31 16.60 -7.51 -14.92
C GLU A 31 16.43 -6.72 -13.62
N TYR A 32 17.53 -6.20 -13.06
CA TYR A 32 17.49 -5.28 -11.92
C TYR A 32 16.65 -4.03 -12.25
N LEU A 33 16.93 -3.39 -13.40
CA LEU A 33 16.21 -2.20 -13.85
C LEU A 33 14.71 -2.45 -14.01
N LYS A 34 14.33 -3.58 -14.63
CA LYS A 34 12.93 -4.00 -14.77
C LYS A 34 12.27 -4.20 -13.41
N GLY A 35 12.96 -4.84 -12.47
CA GLY A 35 12.47 -5.11 -11.13
C GLY A 35 12.25 -3.83 -10.33
N ILE A 36 13.23 -2.94 -10.27
CA ILE A 36 13.13 -1.69 -9.50
C ILE A 36 12.08 -0.74 -10.08
N ARG A 37 11.99 -0.63 -11.43
CA ARG A 37 10.92 0.14 -12.08
C ARG A 37 9.54 -0.37 -11.68
N ARG A 38 9.34 -1.69 -11.61
CA ARG A 38 8.06 -2.29 -11.19
C ARG A 38 7.72 -1.93 -9.74
N ILE A 39 8.69 -2.01 -8.82
CA ILE A 39 8.46 -1.68 -7.40
C ILE A 39 8.11 -0.21 -7.25
N LEU A 40 8.89 0.69 -7.83
CA LEU A 40 8.64 2.12 -7.79
C LEU A 40 7.28 2.49 -8.42
N THR A 41 6.88 1.83 -9.51
CA THR A 41 5.57 2.08 -10.13
C THR A 41 4.42 1.69 -9.20
N VAL A 42 4.51 0.52 -8.56
CA VAL A 42 3.46 0.08 -7.61
C VAL A 42 3.38 1.01 -6.41
N SER A 43 4.53 1.41 -5.84
CA SER A 43 4.56 2.35 -4.72
C SER A 43 3.98 3.71 -5.13
N ALA A 44 4.49 4.31 -6.23
CA ALA A 44 4.02 5.62 -6.68
C ALA A 44 2.54 5.65 -7.07
N ASP A 45 2.03 4.60 -7.72
CA ASP A 45 0.62 4.48 -8.07
C ASP A 45 -0.27 4.35 -6.82
N THR A 46 0.20 3.62 -5.80
CA THR A 46 -0.50 3.46 -4.53
C THR A 46 -0.67 4.81 -3.83
N GLU A 47 0.42 5.53 -3.64
CA GLU A 47 0.44 6.86 -3.03
C GLU A 47 -0.41 7.87 -3.84
N LEU A 48 -0.33 7.81 -5.17
CA LEU A 48 -1.10 8.72 -6.02
C LEU A 48 -2.61 8.50 -5.88
N VAL A 49 -3.06 7.25 -5.83
CA VAL A 49 -4.50 6.91 -5.80
C VAL A 49 -5.08 7.00 -4.39
N SER A 50 -4.28 6.84 -3.32
CA SER A 50 -4.72 7.08 -1.95
C SER A 50 -5.23 8.51 -1.75
N ALA A 51 -4.61 9.51 -2.38
CA ALA A 51 -4.96 10.91 -2.23
C ALA A 51 -6.43 11.23 -2.60
N PRO A 52 -6.98 10.91 -3.78
CA PRO A 52 -8.39 11.14 -4.08
C PRO A 52 -9.34 10.26 -3.25
N ALA A 53 -8.91 9.08 -2.80
CA ALA A 53 -9.70 8.24 -1.90
C ALA A 53 -9.85 8.90 -0.51
N TYR A 54 -8.77 9.39 0.06
CA TYR A 54 -8.78 10.12 1.33
C TYR A 54 -9.50 11.47 1.22
N LEU A 55 -9.34 12.21 0.11
CA LEU A 55 -10.06 13.47 -0.12
C LEU A 55 -11.58 13.26 -0.11
N ARG A 56 -12.07 12.17 -0.67
CA ARG A 56 -13.49 11.83 -0.63
C ARG A 56 -14.00 11.70 0.81
N ALA A 57 -13.29 10.95 1.64
CA ALA A 57 -13.66 10.74 3.04
C ALA A 57 -13.43 11.99 3.91
N ALA A 58 -12.43 12.80 3.60
CA ALA A 58 -12.13 14.05 4.31
C ALA A 58 -13.29 15.05 4.27
N ALA A 59 -14.13 15.02 3.23
CA ALA A 59 -15.35 15.83 3.17
C ALA A 59 -16.33 15.58 4.34
N HIS A 60 -16.19 14.46 5.03
CA HIS A 60 -17.00 14.08 6.20
C HIS A 60 -16.31 14.41 7.53
N ALA A 61 -15.26 15.21 7.53
CA ALA A 61 -14.56 15.61 8.75
C ALA A 61 -15.50 16.33 9.73
N PRO A 62 -15.45 16.01 11.03
CA PRO A 62 -16.39 16.57 12.01
C PRO A 62 -16.15 18.05 12.32
N ALA A 63 -14.97 18.59 11.95
CA ALA A 63 -14.64 20.00 12.16
C ALA A 63 -13.53 20.43 11.19
N LEU A 64 -13.36 21.74 11.00
CA LEU A 64 -12.41 22.32 10.05
C LEU A 64 -10.94 21.93 10.33
N ASN A 65 -10.56 21.88 11.61
CA ASN A 65 -9.20 21.44 11.99
C ASN A 65 -8.95 19.95 11.66
N ASN A 66 -9.96 19.10 11.74
CA ASN A 66 -9.85 17.71 11.36
C ASN A 66 -9.76 17.55 9.85
N PHE A 67 -10.53 18.34 9.09
CA PHE A 67 -10.38 18.45 7.65
C PHE A 67 -8.95 18.88 7.29
N GLY A 68 -8.41 19.90 7.97
CA GLY A 68 -7.03 20.36 7.78
C GLY A 68 -6.00 19.24 8.00
N SER A 69 -6.18 18.41 9.03
CA SER A 69 -5.31 17.25 9.28
C SER A 69 -5.38 16.21 8.14
N ALA A 70 -6.58 15.92 7.65
CA ALA A 70 -6.75 15.02 6.52
C ALA A 70 -6.12 15.58 5.23
N VAL A 71 -6.25 16.89 4.98
CA VAL A 71 -5.61 17.55 3.83
C VAL A 71 -4.09 17.46 3.91
N SER A 72 -3.50 17.57 5.11
CA SER A 72 -2.06 17.38 5.28
C SER A 72 -1.62 15.96 4.90
N ILE A 73 -2.36 14.94 5.33
CA ILE A 73 -2.10 13.55 4.92
C ILE A 73 -2.20 13.41 3.40
N ILE A 74 -3.25 13.93 2.77
CA ILE A 74 -3.43 13.88 1.31
C ILE A 74 -2.26 14.56 0.57
N GLN A 75 -1.71 15.65 1.11
CA GLN A 75 -0.55 16.31 0.53
C GLN A 75 0.73 15.47 0.66
N ASP A 76 0.90 14.77 1.77
CA ASP A 76 2.02 13.84 1.98
C ASP A 76 1.93 12.68 0.97
N GLU A 77 0.75 12.05 0.78
CA GLU A 77 0.52 10.99 -0.22
C GLU A 77 0.93 11.44 -1.64
N LEU A 78 0.50 12.65 -2.06
CA LEU A 78 0.89 13.21 -3.34
C LEU A 78 2.40 13.47 -3.45
N ALA A 79 3.04 13.89 -2.36
CA ALA A 79 4.49 14.11 -2.30
C ALA A 79 5.25 12.77 -2.38
N HIS A 80 4.77 11.73 -1.70
CA HIS A 80 5.34 10.37 -1.78
C HIS A 80 5.23 9.80 -3.20
N ALA A 81 4.07 9.94 -3.83
CA ALA A 81 3.87 9.58 -5.23
C ALA A 81 4.88 10.29 -6.14
N HIS A 82 5.05 11.62 -5.96
CA HIS A 82 5.99 12.42 -6.74
C HIS A 82 7.44 11.92 -6.59
N ILE A 83 7.86 11.55 -5.38
CA ILE A 83 9.19 10.96 -5.15
C ILE A 83 9.38 9.69 -6.00
N GLY A 84 8.43 8.76 -5.94
CA GLY A 84 8.48 7.51 -6.69
C GLY A 84 8.53 7.74 -8.21
N TYR A 85 7.66 8.59 -8.73
CA TYR A 85 7.66 8.94 -10.15
C TYR A 85 8.93 9.68 -10.58
N ARG A 86 9.47 10.58 -9.74
CA ARG A 86 10.75 11.24 -10.03
C ARG A 86 11.88 10.24 -10.20
N LEU A 87 11.96 9.25 -9.31
CA LEU A 87 12.96 8.19 -9.43
C LEU A 87 12.75 7.33 -10.69
N LEU A 88 11.51 7.09 -11.10
CA LEU A 88 11.21 6.42 -12.37
C LEU A 88 11.71 7.22 -13.58
N GLY A 89 11.53 8.55 -13.54
CA GLY A 89 12.08 9.45 -14.56
C GLY A 89 13.61 9.37 -14.64
N ASP A 90 14.31 9.39 -13.49
CA ASP A 90 15.76 9.22 -13.41
C ASP A 90 16.21 7.84 -13.94
N LEU A 91 15.35 6.86 -13.92
CA LEU A 91 15.55 5.53 -14.52
C LEU A 91 15.10 5.46 -15.99
N GLY A 92 14.79 6.57 -16.63
CA GLY A 92 14.45 6.65 -18.05
C GLY A 92 13.00 6.24 -18.42
N VAL A 93 12.07 6.36 -17.47
CA VAL A 93 10.64 6.18 -17.75
C VAL A 93 10.06 7.52 -18.19
N ASP A 94 9.22 7.50 -19.23
CA ASP A 94 8.45 8.67 -19.64
C ASP A 94 7.35 8.95 -18.60
N MET A 95 7.58 9.95 -17.76
CA MET A 95 6.70 10.29 -16.65
C MET A 95 5.33 10.83 -17.10
N PRO A 96 5.25 11.75 -18.08
CA PRO A 96 3.96 12.19 -18.62
C PRO A 96 3.12 11.03 -19.13
N ALA A 97 3.69 10.15 -19.95
CA ALA A 97 2.99 8.97 -20.45
C ALA A 97 2.55 8.05 -19.30
N LEU A 98 3.43 7.83 -18.31
CA LEU A 98 3.15 6.95 -17.18
C LEU A 98 2.01 7.47 -16.30
N ILE A 99 1.91 8.77 -16.06
CA ILE A 99 0.91 9.34 -15.14
C ILE A 99 -0.38 9.72 -15.86
N TYR A 100 -0.30 10.33 -17.05
CA TYR A 100 -1.41 11.02 -17.67
C TYR A 100 -2.01 10.32 -18.90
N GLU A 101 -1.30 9.34 -19.48
CA GLU A 101 -1.74 8.71 -20.73
C GLU A 101 -2.13 7.24 -20.57
N ARG A 102 -1.87 6.64 -19.41
CA ARG A 102 -2.27 5.25 -19.14
C ARG A 102 -3.78 5.13 -18.99
N GLU A 103 -4.31 4.00 -19.45
CA GLU A 103 -5.65 3.57 -19.08
C GLU A 103 -5.78 3.41 -17.56
N ALA A 104 -6.97 3.70 -17.02
CA ALA A 104 -7.20 3.64 -15.57
C ALA A 104 -6.87 2.27 -14.97
N SER A 105 -7.21 1.19 -15.66
CA SER A 105 -6.93 -0.19 -15.24
C SER A 105 -5.43 -0.56 -15.22
N ALA A 106 -4.58 0.23 -15.88
CA ALA A 106 -3.13 0.01 -15.90
C ALA A 106 -2.40 0.50 -14.65
N PHE A 107 -3.05 1.31 -13.81
CA PHE A 107 -2.50 1.74 -12.52
C PHE A 107 -2.44 0.57 -11.54
N LYS A 108 -1.35 0.48 -10.76
CA LYS A 108 -1.03 -0.66 -9.90
C LYS A 108 -1.01 -0.25 -8.42
N TYR A 109 -2.13 -0.45 -7.77
CA TYR A 109 -2.32 -0.16 -6.36
C TYR A 109 -3.27 -1.18 -5.71
N PRO A 110 -3.32 -1.28 -4.39
CA PRO A 110 -4.22 -2.21 -3.69
C PRO A 110 -5.69 -1.94 -4.01
N TYR A 111 -6.44 -3.01 -4.26
CA TYR A 111 -7.86 -2.95 -4.60
C TYR A 111 -8.70 -2.19 -3.56
N ALA A 112 -8.25 -2.14 -2.31
CA ALA A 112 -8.89 -1.41 -1.24
C ALA A 112 -9.16 0.08 -1.57
N PHE A 113 -8.31 0.72 -2.38
CA PHE A 113 -8.51 2.10 -2.81
C PHE A 113 -9.53 2.25 -3.95
N ASP A 114 -9.95 1.17 -4.58
CA ASP A 114 -11.06 1.19 -5.54
C ASP A 114 -12.43 1.24 -4.87
N ILE A 115 -12.49 0.99 -3.55
CA ILE A 115 -13.73 1.03 -2.77
C ILE A 115 -13.90 2.43 -2.21
N PRO A 116 -15.06 3.08 -2.40
CA PRO A 116 -15.26 4.44 -1.95
C PRO A 116 -15.18 4.54 -0.42
N LEU A 117 -14.42 5.50 0.09
CA LEU A 117 -14.42 5.87 1.49
C LEU A 117 -15.46 6.99 1.69
N ASP A 118 -16.61 6.67 2.28
CA ASP A 118 -17.80 7.54 2.34
C ASP A 118 -18.05 8.15 3.72
N SER A 119 -17.12 7.97 4.65
CA SER A 119 -17.27 8.46 6.02
C SER A 119 -15.94 8.80 6.67
N TRP A 120 -16.00 9.61 7.74
CA TRP A 120 -14.84 9.87 8.58
C TRP A 120 -14.35 8.61 9.33
N TYR A 121 -15.24 7.65 9.62
CA TYR A 121 -14.88 6.37 10.21
C TYR A 121 -13.97 5.57 9.27
N GLU A 122 -14.32 5.53 7.99
CA GLU A 122 -13.53 4.84 6.98
C GLU A 122 -12.18 5.53 6.74
N LEU A 123 -12.11 6.87 6.78
CA LEU A 123 -10.82 7.57 6.69
C LEU A 123 -9.89 7.21 7.84
N VAL A 124 -10.38 7.29 9.08
CA VAL A 124 -9.50 7.02 10.23
C VAL A 124 -9.12 5.55 10.34
N LEU A 125 -9.99 4.64 9.87
CA LEU A 125 -9.64 3.24 9.70
C LEU A 125 -8.64 3.02 8.56
N ALA A 126 -8.77 3.72 7.45
CA ALA A 126 -7.76 3.67 6.39
C ALA A 126 -6.39 4.09 6.92
N ASN A 127 -6.31 5.19 7.67
CA ASN A 127 -5.05 5.59 8.31
C ASN A 127 -4.55 4.56 9.36
N ALA A 128 -5.43 3.81 10.01
CA ALA A 128 -5.03 2.80 11.00
C ALA A 128 -4.71 1.43 10.37
N LEU A 129 -5.23 1.10 9.19
CA LEU A 129 -5.11 -0.18 8.51
C LEU A 129 -4.26 -0.09 7.24
N TYR A 130 -4.64 0.80 6.31
CA TYR A 130 -4.00 0.92 4.99
C TYR A 130 -2.63 1.59 5.12
N ASP A 131 -2.54 2.71 5.84
CA ASP A 131 -1.24 3.34 6.10
C ASP A 131 -0.35 2.46 6.99
N GLN A 132 -0.95 1.64 7.90
CA GLN A 132 -0.18 0.62 8.62
C GLN A 132 0.36 -0.46 7.66
N ALA A 133 -0.37 -0.85 6.62
CA ALA A 133 0.13 -1.79 5.61
C ALA A 133 1.22 -1.13 4.74
N GLY A 134 1.00 0.11 4.33
CA GLY A 134 2.01 0.95 3.66
C GLY A 134 3.28 1.05 4.49
N PHE A 135 3.16 1.40 5.77
CA PHE A 135 4.30 1.54 6.69
C PHE A 135 5.08 0.24 6.86
N VAL A 136 4.40 -0.91 7.02
CA VAL A 136 5.07 -2.22 7.10
C VAL A 136 5.86 -2.52 5.83
N LEU A 137 5.26 -2.28 4.66
CA LEU A 137 5.91 -2.49 3.36
C LEU A 137 7.09 -1.53 3.14
N LEU A 138 6.90 -0.24 3.40
CA LEU A 138 7.93 0.78 3.16
C LEU A 138 9.09 0.67 4.14
N SER A 139 8.82 0.32 5.41
CA SER A 139 9.86 0.08 6.41
C SER A 139 10.71 -1.15 6.06
N ASP A 140 10.11 -2.25 5.58
CA ASP A 140 10.84 -3.40 5.06
C ASP A 140 11.73 -3.01 3.86
N VAL A 141 11.18 -2.28 2.91
CA VAL A 141 11.91 -1.77 1.73
C VAL A 141 13.02 -0.80 2.16
N HIS A 142 12.77 0.08 3.12
CA HIS A 142 13.80 1.00 3.64
C HIS A 142 15.00 0.25 4.24
N GLN A 143 14.75 -0.84 4.95
CA GLN A 143 15.81 -1.66 5.54
C GLN A 143 16.56 -2.47 4.48
N SER A 144 15.84 -3.09 3.56
CA SER A 144 16.37 -4.07 2.60
C SER A 144 16.83 -3.49 1.28
N SER A 145 16.29 -2.33 0.85
CA SER A 145 16.50 -1.80 -0.50
C SER A 145 17.97 -1.64 -0.84
N THR A 146 18.35 -2.23 -1.96
CA THR A 146 19.67 -2.07 -2.59
C THR A 146 19.75 -0.87 -3.53
N PHE A 147 18.63 -0.22 -3.86
CA PHE A 147 18.60 1.01 -4.65
C PHE A 147 18.75 2.22 -3.74
N GLY A 148 19.95 2.80 -3.73
CA GLY A 148 20.35 3.87 -2.83
C GLY A 148 19.45 5.11 -2.86
N PRO A 149 19.05 5.65 -4.02
CA PRO A 149 18.14 6.79 -4.09
C PRO A 149 16.78 6.53 -3.40
N TRP A 150 16.18 5.36 -3.61
CA TRP A 150 14.92 5.00 -2.97
C TRP A 150 15.09 4.82 -1.45
N LYS A 151 16.13 4.11 -1.03
CA LYS A 151 16.44 3.92 0.39
C LYS A 151 16.57 5.25 1.15
N ARG A 152 17.22 6.25 0.54
CA ARG A 152 17.35 7.58 1.15
C ARG A 152 16.04 8.35 1.19
N ALA A 153 15.21 8.24 0.16
CA ALA A 153 13.90 8.88 0.11
C ALA A 153 12.96 8.35 1.20
N LEU A 154 12.95 7.03 1.41
CA LEU A 154 12.12 6.38 2.43
C LEU A 154 12.43 6.84 3.86
N ALA A 155 13.65 7.27 4.15
CA ALA A 155 14.00 7.83 5.45
C ALA A 155 13.18 9.09 5.83
N LYS A 156 12.66 9.83 4.81
CA LYS A 156 11.74 10.94 5.03
C LYS A 156 10.30 10.44 5.11
N VAL A 157 9.88 9.61 4.18
CA VAL A 157 8.52 9.04 4.09
C VAL A 157 8.12 8.36 5.41
N ASP A 158 8.97 7.52 5.99
CA ASP A 158 8.71 6.83 7.27
C ASP A 158 8.30 7.78 8.42
N LYS A 159 8.82 9.02 8.42
CA LYS A 159 8.48 10.00 9.46
C LYS A 159 7.09 10.59 9.25
N GLU A 160 6.72 10.85 8.00
CA GLU A 160 5.41 11.38 7.62
C GLU A 160 4.32 10.31 7.83
N GLU A 161 4.60 9.05 7.46
CA GLU A 161 3.73 7.89 7.75
C GLU A 161 3.43 7.71 9.24
N THR A 162 4.38 8.00 10.12
CA THR A 162 4.16 7.96 11.57
C THR A 162 3.05 8.92 12.00
N PHE A 163 2.91 10.08 11.33
CA PHE A 163 1.81 11.02 11.60
C PHE A 163 0.46 10.46 11.14
N HIS A 164 0.39 9.84 9.96
CA HIS A 164 -0.81 9.20 9.42
C HIS A 164 -1.33 8.13 10.39
N LEU A 165 -0.46 7.22 10.80
CA LEU A 165 -0.76 6.18 11.78
C LEU A 165 -1.27 6.75 13.12
N ARG A 166 -0.59 7.78 13.63
CA ARG A 166 -0.99 8.43 14.88
C ARG A 166 -2.38 9.07 14.75
N HIS A 167 -2.67 9.72 13.62
CA HIS A 167 -3.97 10.30 13.32
C HIS A 167 -5.05 9.22 13.35
N GLY A 168 -4.91 8.14 12.58
CA GLY A 168 -5.85 7.03 12.54
C GLY A 168 -6.08 6.40 13.91
N ARG A 169 -5.02 5.99 14.60
CA ARG A 169 -5.11 5.36 15.93
C ARG A 169 -5.75 6.25 16.99
N THR A 170 -5.47 7.55 16.96
CA THR A 170 -6.08 8.50 17.91
C THR A 170 -7.58 8.59 17.72
N TRP A 171 -8.05 8.66 16.48
CA TRP A 171 -9.47 8.71 16.18
C TRP A 171 -10.18 7.38 16.43
N VAL A 172 -9.56 6.26 16.10
CA VAL A 172 -10.09 4.93 16.42
C VAL A 172 -10.30 4.79 17.93
N LYS A 173 -9.32 5.14 18.76
CA LYS A 173 -9.47 5.15 20.23
C LYS A 173 -10.64 6.04 20.69
N LYS A 174 -10.75 7.24 20.12
CA LYS A 174 -11.82 8.18 20.46
C LYS A 174 -13.19 7.62 20.11
N PHE A 175 -13.37 7.05 18.93
CA PHE A 175 -14.66 6.49 18.50
C PHE A 175 -14.99 5.19 19.21
N ALA A 176 -14.03 4.34 19.50
CA ALA A 176 -14.24 3.09 20.22
C ALA A 176 -14.67 3.31 21.69
N ALA A 177 -14.37 4.49 22.27
CA ALA A 177 -14.79 4.85 23.62
C ALA A 177 -16.26 5.25 23.72
N ASP A 178 -16.95 5.52 22.60
CA ASP A 178 -18.36 5.90 22.54
C ASP A 178 -19.17 4.78 21.87
N PRO A 179 -20.21 4.21 22.51
CA PRO A 179 -20.96 3.09 21.95
C PRO A 179 -21.59 3.35 20.57
N ASP A 180 -22.10 4.56 20.32
CA ASP A 180 -22.75 4.91 19.05
C ASP A 180 -21.76 5.04 17.91
N HIS A 181 -20.59 5.61 18.20
CA HIS A 181 -19.47 5.69 17.27
C HIS A 181 -18.80 4.33 17.05
N LYS A 182 -18.68 3.53 18.12
CA LYS A 182 -18.04 2.20 18.07
C LYS A 182 -18.77 1.25 17.12
N ALA A 183 -20.10 1.24 17.12
CA ALA A 183 -20.87 0.39 16.21
C ALA A 183 -20.63 0.73 14.75
N LYS A 184 -20.56 2.02 14.40
CA LYS A 184 -20.26 2.49 13.03
C LYS A 184 -18.82 2.17 12.63
N LEU A 185 -17.90 2.35 13.57
CA LEU A 185 -16.48 2.02 13.34
C LEU A 185 -16.31 0.51 13.10
N GLN A 186 -17.00 -0.34 13.89
CA GLN A 186 -16.97 -1.79 13.70
C GLN A 186 -17.50 -2.19 12.33
N SER A 187 -18.64 -1.62 11.90
CA SER A 187 -19.19 -1.90 10.57
C SER A 187 -18.22 -1.57 9.43
N SER A 188 -17.47 -0.47 9.54
CA SER A 188 -16.42 -0.15 8.56
C SER A 188 -15.22 -1.09 8.68
N LEU A 189 -14.81 -1.44 9.90
CA LEU A 189 -13.70 -2.36 10.15
C LEU A 189 -13.95 -3.76 9.57
N ASP A 190 -15.19 -4.25 9.65
CA ASP A 190 -15.57 -5.59 9.20
C ASP A 190 -15.23 -5.83 7.72
N TRP A 191 -15.36 -4.81 6.87
CA TRP A 191 -14.99 -4.98 5.48
C TRP A 191 -13.54 -4.54 5.18
N MET A 192 -13.03 -3.52 5.85
CA MET A 192 -11.69 -2.97 5.55
C MET A 192 -10.56 -3.89 6.00
N PHE A 193 -10.73 -4.62 7.11
CA PHE A 193 -9.69 -5.50 7.63
C PHE A 193 -9.30 -6.58 6.63
N ILE A 194 -10.27 -7.29 6.06
CA ILE A 194 -10.01 -8.38 5.11
C ILE A 194 -9.43 -7.84 3.78
N LEU A 195 -9.90 -6.69 3.29
CA LEU A 195 -9.27 -6.03 2.13
C LEU A 195 -7.80 -5.67 2.39
N THR A 196 -7.46 -5.31 3.62
CA THR A 196 -6.08 -5.01 3.96
C THR A 196 -5.22 -6.29 4.05
N LEU A 197 -5.77 -7.43 4.45
CA LEU A 197 -5.06 -8.71 4.36
C LEU A 197 -4.68 -9.06 2.91
N GLU A 198 -5.52 -8.71 1.94
CA GLU A 198 -5.24 -8.91 0.52
C GLU A 198 -4.16 -7.98 -0.03
N TRP A 199 -3.91 -6.84 0.62
CA TRP A 199 -2.89 -5.86 0.21
C TRP A 199 -1.51 -6.46 0.01
N PHE A 200 -1.16 -7.45 0.84
CA PHE A 200 0.15 -8.14 0.77
C PHE A 200 0.27 -9.09 -0.41
N GLY A 201 -0.80 -9.34 -1.14
CA GLY A 201 -0.82 -10.14 -2.36
C GLY A 201 -0.92 -11.64 -2.11
N LEU A 202 -0.55 -12.42 -3.12
CA LEU A 202 -0.60 -13.88 -3.09
C LEU A 202 0.18 -14.47 -1.92
N PRO A 203 -0.29 -15.56 -1.30
CA PRO A 203 0.46 -16.30 -0.30
C PRO A 203 1.76 -16.86 -0.91
N ASP A 204 2.75 -17.06 -0.06
CA ASP A 204 4.08 -17.52 -0.47
C ASP A 204 4.04 -18.85 -1.24
N ALA A 205 3.14 -19.75 -0.86
CA ALA A 205 2.94 -21.03 -1.54
C ALA A 205 2.52 -20.88 -3.02
N GLN A 206 1.95 -19.76 -3.41
CA GLN A 206 1.49 -19.46 -4.77
C GLN A 206 2.34 -18.42 -5.50
N LYS A 207 3.30 -17.81 -4.81
CA LYS A 207 4.13 -16.74 -5.35
C LYS A 207 5.58 -17.16 -5.55
N ARG A 208 6.13 -16.88 -6.74
CA ARG A 208 7.58 -16.94 -6.97
C ARG A 208 8.20 -15.62 -6.56
N HIS A 209 8.93 -15.60 -5.44
CA HIS A 209 9.55 -14.39 -4.88
C HIS A 209 10.84 -13.94 -5.59
N GLY A 210 11.53 -14.84 -6.27
CA GLY A 210 12.75 -14.67 -7.05
C GLY A 210 13.47 -13.31 -6.92
N ILE A 211 13.37 -12.51 -7.95
CA ILE A 211 14.09 -11.23 -8.12
C ILE A 211 13.86 -10.23 -6.97
N GLN A 212 12.67 -10.16 -6.36
CA GLN A 212 12.39 -9.12 -5.35
C GLN A 212 13.21 -9.31 -4.07
N LEU A 213 13.33 -10.55 -3.61
CA LEU A 213 14.16 -10.88 -2.44
C LEU A 213 15.63 -10.97 -2.81
N GLU A 214 15.94 -11.55 -3.97
CA GLU A 214 17.31 -11.73 -4.47
C GLU A 214 18.06 -10.40 -4.63
N TYR A 215 17.39 -9.38 -5.18
CA TYR A 215 17.98 -8.05 -5.33
C TYR A 215 17.72 -7.12 -4.15
N GLY A 216 17.09 -7.60 -3.09
CA GLY A 216 16.79 -6.80 -1.91
C GLY A 216 15.84 -5.65 -2.18
N PHE A 217 14.93 -5.78 -3.16
CA PHE A 217 13.87 -4.79 -3.36
C PHE A 217 12.84 -4.83 -2.24
N LYS A 218 12.75 -5.93 -1.53
CA LYS A 218 12.11 -6.13 -0.24
C LYS A 218 12.85 -7.22 0.52
N GLY A 219 12.77 -7.19 1.84
CA GLY A 219 13.47 -8.15 2.72
C GLY A 219 12.62 -9.34 3.12
N LYS A 220 11.28 -9.17 3.14
CA LYS A 220 10.34 -10.16 3.65
C LYS A 220 9.41 -10.68 2.55
N THR A 221 8.90 -11.88 2.75
CA THR A 221 7.87 -12.47 1.89
C THR A 221 6.50 -11.82 2.10
N ASN A 222 5.51 -12.18 1.28
CA ASN A 222 4.17 -11.62 1.45
C ASN A 222 3.51 -12.08 2.76
N ASP A 223 3.71 -13.35 3.12
CA ASP A 223 3.12 -13.89 4.34
C ASP A 223 3.81 -13.35 5.60
N GLU A 224 5.12 -13.11 5.56
CA GLU A 224 5.85 -12.45 6.64
C GLU A 224 5.36 -11.00 6.85
N LEU A 225 5.19 -10.23 5.77
CA LEU A 225 4.67 -8.86 5.84
C LEU A 225 3.22 -8.82 6.34
N ARG A 226 2.37 -9.79 5.94
CA ARG A 226 1.00 -9.94 6.45
C ARG A 226 0.99 -10.24 7.94
N GLN A 227 1.91 -11.10 8.41
CA GLN A 227 2.08 -11.38 9.85
C GLN A 227 2.53 -10.14 10.62
N ASP A 228 3.50 -9.38 10.11
CA ASP A 228 3.95 -8.13 10.73
C ASP A 228 2.79 -7.15 10.88
N TRP A 229 1.99 -6.97 9.82
CA TRP A 229 0.83 -6.10 9.86
C TRP A 229 -0.21 -6.55 10.89
N MET A 230 -0.55 -7.84 10.91
CA MET A 230 -1.46 -8.39 11.92
C MET A 230 -0.92 -8.19 13.33
N GLY A 231 0.40 -8.30 13.52
CA GLY A 231 1.08 -8.04 14.79
C GLY A 231 0.93 -6.60 15.30
N HIS A 232 0.71 -5.65 14.42
CA HIS A 232 0.42 -4.26 14.79
C HIS A 232 -1.07 -3.98 14.96
N VAL A 233 -1.92 -4.60 14.15
CA VAL A 233 -3.35 -4.26 14.05
C VAL A 233 -4.19 -5.07 15.02
N VAL A 234 -4.01 -6.38 15.11
CA VAL A 234 -4.86 -7.24 15.96
C VAL A 234 -4.79 -6.82 17.43
N PRO A 235 -3.59 -6.68 18.06
CA PRO A 235 -3.53 -6.23 19.45
C PRO A 235 -4.10 -4.82 19.66
N PHE A 236 -3.97 -3.93 18.69
CA PHE A 236 -4.53 -2.59 18.77
C PHE A 236 -6.07 -2.60 18.72
N MET A 237 -6.67 -3.44 17.87
CA MET A 237 -8.13 -3.58 17.83
C MET A 237 -8.67 -4.21 19.12
N ASP A 238 -7.96 -5.19 19.68
CA ASP A 238 -8.29 -5.78 20.98
C ASP A 238 -8.20 -4.74 22.11
N GLU A 239 -7.13 -3.92 22.15
CA GLU A 239 -6.97 -2.83 23.13
C GLU A 239 -8.16 -1.89 23.17
N VAL A 240 -8.75 -1.56 22.01
CA VAL A 240 -9.88 -0.65 21.90
C VAL A 240 -11.25 -1.37 21.94
N GLY A 241 -11.23 -2.70 22.07
CA GLY A 241 -12.42 -3.55 22.14
C GLY A 241 -13.20 -3.62 20.83
N LEU A 242 -12.54 -3.52 19.69
CA LEU A 242 -13.06 -3.80 18.36
C LEU A 242 -12.71 -5.25 17.97
N ARG A 243 -13.60 -5.88 17.21
CA ARG A 243 -13.40 -7.27 16.78
C ARG A 243 -12.85 -7.33 15.37
N VAL A 244 -11.87 -8.19 15.17
CA VAL A 244 -11.34 -8.56 13.85
C VAL A 244 -11.34 -10.07 13.71
N PRO A 245 -11.49 -10.63 12.50
CA PRO A 245 -11.48 -12.08 12.28
C PRO A 245 -10.06 -12.63 12.24
N ALA A 246 -9.28 -12.38 13.28
CA ALA A 246 -7.93 -12.90 13.45
C ALA A 246 -7.52 -12.87 14.92
N HIS A 247 -6.69 -13.84 15.33
CA HIS A 247 -6.12 -13.92 16.68
C HIS A 247 -4.67 -14.40 16.65
N PHE A 248 -3.95 -14.20 17.73
CA PHE A 248 -2.63 -14.78 17.89
C PHE A 248 -2.75 -16.21 18.45
N ASP A 249 -2.19 -17.16 17.72
CA ASP A 249 -2.14 -18.57 18.17
C ASP A 249 -0.81 -18.85 18.86
N GLU A 250 -0.87 -19.12 20.16
CA GLU A 250 0.29 -19.41 21.00
C GLU A 250 1.04 -20.70 20.59
N ALA A 251 0.32 -21.66 20.00
CA ALA A 251 0.94 -22.93 19.61
C ALA A 251 1.85 -22.78 18.39
N SER A 252 1.39 -22.05 17.38
CA SER A 252 2.16 -21.75 16.16
C SER A 252 3.01 -20.48 16.25
N GLN A 253 2.83 -19.66 17.29
CA GLN A 253 3.44 -18.34 17.44
C GLN A 253 3.16 -17.42 16.23
N ARG A 254 1.95 -17.49 15.70
CA ARG A 254 1.52 -16.74 14.50
C ARG A 254 0.10 -16.20 14.65
N TYR A 255 -0.21 -15.18 13.88
CA TYR A 255 -1.58 -14.73 13.71
C TYR A 255 -2.32 -15.66 12.74
N VAL A 256 -3.51 -16.09 13.16
CA VAL A 256 -4.42 -16.93 12.37
C VAL A 256 -5.64 -16.11 11.96
N ILE A 257 -6.07 -16.29 10.72
CA ILE A 257 -7.28 -15.64 10.18
C ILE A 257 -8.47 -16.56 10.46
N ASP A 258 -9.50 -16.05 11.14
CA ASP A 258 -10.66 -16.81 11.65
C ASP A 258 -11.87 -16.79 10.69
N CYS A 259 -11.67 -16.41 9.46
CA CYS A 259 -12.71 -16.40 8.44
C CYS A 259 -12.18 -17.06 7.15
N PRO A 260 -13.04 -17.47 6.22
CA PRO A 260 -12.60 -17.86 4.88
C PRO A 260 -11.71 -16.76 4.28
N PHE A 261 -10.54 -17.13 3.71
CA PHE A 261 -9.61 -16.17 3.13
C PHE A 261 -8.80 -16.79 1.98
N PRO A 262 -8.86 -16.20 0.78
CA PRO A 262 -9.66 -15.04 0.40
C PRO A 262 -11.16 -15.35 0.24
N GLN A 263 -11.98 -14.30 0.18
CA GLN A 263 -13.43 -14.38 0.06
C GLN A 263 -13.97 -13.59 -1.13
N GLN A 264 -15.21 -13.95 -1.51
CA GLN A 264 -16.01 -13.12 -2.40
C GLN A 264 -16.39 -11.80 -1.71
N PHE A 265 -16.18 -10.67 -2.40
CA PHE A 265 -16.46 -9.33 -1.91
C PHE A 265 -17.45 -8.59 -2.82
N ASP A 266 -18.52 -8.09 -2.24
CA ASP A 266 -19.48 -7.19 -2.90
C ASP A 266 -19.02 -5.74 -2.67
N SER A 267 -18.45 -5.14 -3.69
CA SER A 267 -17.89 -3.79 -3.61
C SER A 267 -18.93 -2.67 -3.52
N GLU A 268 -20.19 -2.93 -3.92
CA GLU A 268 -21.28 -1.95 -3.83
C GLU A 268 -21.85 -1.92 -2.41
N LYS A 269 -22.01 -3.08 -1.78
CA LYS A 269 -22.49 -3.20 -0.40
C LYS A 269 -21.41 -3.08 0.64
N LYS A 270 -20.14 -3.20 0.24
CA LYS A 270 -18.98 -3.32 1.13
C LYS A 270 -19.10 -4.51 2.09
N GLU A 271 -19.51 -5.66 1.56
CA GLU A 271 -19.76 -6.87 2.34
C GLU A 271 -18.99 -8.08 1.83
N TRP A 272 -18.56 -8.92 2.75
CA TRP A 272 -17.94 -10.20 2.46
C TRP A 272 -19.00 -11.31 2.42
N GLY A 273 -18.90 -12.17 1.42
CA GLY A 273 -19.88 -13.25 1.21
C GLY A 273 -19.73 -14.44 2.14
N GLY A 274 -18.68 -14.51 2.96
CA GLY A 274 -18.41 -15.65 3.85
C GLY A 274 -18.03 -16.94 3.12
N VAL A 275 -17.84 -16.88 1.80
CA VAL A 275 -17.47 -18.04 0.95
C VAL A 275 -16.03 -17.87 0.51
N GLU A 276 -15.23 -18.90 0.75
CA GLU A 276 -13.83 -18.95 0.28
C GLU A 276 -13.78 -19.07 -1.25
N ILE A 277 -12.89 -18.30 -1.86
CA ILE A 277 -12.63 -18.31 -3.30
C ILE A 277 -11.15 -18.59 -3.59
N GLY A 278 -10.83 -18.90 -4.85
CA GLY A 278 -9.44 -19.03 -5.28
C GLY A 278 -8.74 -17.66 -5.43
N TRP A 279 -7.42 -17.64 -5.25
CA TRP A 279 -6.62 -16.44 -5.51
C TRP A 279 -6.67 -16.00 -6.98
N ASP A 280 -6.97 -16.89 -7.90
CA ASP A 280 -7.17 -16.54 -9.32
C ASP A 280 -8.41 -15.62 -9.48
N GLU A 281 -9.49 -15.85 -8.71
CA GLU A 281 -10.67 -14.98 -8.69
C GLU A 281 -10.35 -13.60 -8.08
N VAL A 282 -9.55 -13.57 -7.01
CA VAL A 282 -9.03 -12.32 -6.46
C VAL A 282 -8.20 -11.56 -7.51
N MET A 283 -7.34 -12.25 -8.24
CA MET A 283 -6.53 -11.65 -9.30
C MET A 283 -7.40 -11.14 -10.47
N VAL A 284 -8.50 -11.79 -10.78
CA VAL A 284 -9.48 -11.29 -11.77
C VAL A 284 -10.13 -10.00 -11.26
N ARG A 285 -10.58 -9.98 -9.99
CA ARG A 285 -11.14 -8.79 -9.34
C ARG A 285 -10.15 -7.62 -9.35
N TRP A 286 -8.89 -7.84 -8.97
CA TRP A 286 -7.87 -6.79 -8.97
C TRP A 286 -7.57 -6.24 -10.37
N LYS A 287 -7.55 -7.09 -11.40
CA LYS A 287 -7.35 -6.67 -12.79
C LYS A 287 -8.57 -5.93 -13.35
N GLY A 288 -9.76 -6.36 -12.96
CA GLY A 288 -11.01 -5.72 -13.36
C GLY A 288 -11.23 -4.36 -12.70
N ARG A 289 -10.47 -4.08 -11.63
CA ARG A 289 -10.57 -2.88 -10.82
C ARG A 289 -11.95 -2.72 -10.16
N GLY A 290 -12.08 -1.75 -9.26
CA GLY A 290 -13.31 -1.48 -8.53
C GLY A 290 -13.99 -0.18 -8.97
N PRO A 291 -15.09 0.20 -8.30
CA PRO A 291 -16.00 1.26 -8.75
C PRO A 291 -15.35 2.66 -8.82
N MET A 292 -14.25 2.90 -8.08
CA MET A 292 -13.63 4.23 -8.03
C MET A 292 -12.43 4.42 -8.94
N ASN A 293 -11.91 3.35 -9.55
CA ASN A 293 -10.69 3.40 -10.37
C ASN A 293 -10.75 4.49 -11.45
N GLU A 294 -11.72 4.40 -12.37
CA GLU A 294 -11.85 5.38 -13.47
C GLU A 294 -12.07 6.80 -12.94
N THR A 295 -12.91 6.93 -11.89
CA THR A 295 -13.23 8.24 -11.30
C THR A 295 -11.99 8.91 -10.72
N TYR A 296 -11.16 8.16 -9.99
CA TYR A 296 -9.96 8.70 -9.36
C TYR A 296 -8.89 9.01 -10.40
N VAL A 297 -8.61 8.09 -11.32
CA VAL A 297 -7.61 8.30 -12.38
C VAL A 297 -8.01 9.47 -13.30
N ALA A 298 -9.28 9.58 -13.67
CA ALA A 298 -9.74 10.72 -14.46
C ALA A 298 -9.53 12.07 -13.74
N LYS A 299 -9.73 12.14 -12.42
CA LYS A 299 -9.43 13.34 -11.62
C LYS A 299 -7.95 13.69 -11.64
N LEU A 300 -7.08 12.68 -11.49
CA LEU A 300 -5.63 12.85 -11.50
C LEU A 300 -5.11 13.33 -12.87
N GLN A 301 -5.69 12.82 -13.96
CA GLN A 301 -5.27 13.11 -15.32
C GLN A 301 -5.84 14.43 -15.88
N LYS A 302 -6.98 14.86 -15.37
CA LYS A 302 -7.71 16.03 -15.90
C LYS A 302 -6.92 17.34 -15.82
N GLY A 303 -6.11 17.52 -14.81
CA GLY A 303 -5.30 18.72 -14.61
C GLY A 303 -4.15 18.91 -15.60
N TYR A 304 -3.76 17.85 -16.32
CA TYR A 304 -2.65 17.90 -17.28
C TYR A 304 -3.09 18.39 -18.68
N ARG A 305 -4.36 18.22 -19.02
CA ARG A 305 -4.93 18.55 -20.35
C ARG A 305 -5.61 19.91 -20.38
N GLY A 306 -5.52 20.67 -19.30
CA GLY A 306 -6.12 22.01 -19.18
C GLY A 306 -5.27 23.12 -19.77
#